data_c3790eee2d4253e3b8f50bcdcfb9a1b5
#
_entry.id   c3790eee2d4253e3b8f50bcdcfb9a1b5
#
_cell.length_a   1.000
_cell.length_b   1.000
_cell.length_c   1.000
_cell.angle_alpha   90.00
_cell.angle_beta   90.00
_cell.angle_gamma   90.00
#
_symmetry.space_group_name_H-M   'P 1'
#
loop_
_entity.id
_entity.type
_entity.pdbx_description
1 polymer ?
#
loop_
_entity_poly.entity_id
_entity_poly.type
_entity_poly.pdbx_seq_one_letter_code
_entity_poly.pdbx_strand_id
1 'polypeptide(L)' 'MNNPYKHIDSNTSIDQFFEKGEVKVIILDGHSNEAFLAEAPIYGKTEITTRDGQFTNLNYSSSHKIK' A
#
# COMPACT_ATOMS: atom_id res chain seq x y z
N MET A 1 -5.96 -7.39 -14.91
CA MET A 1 -5.21 -6.22 -14.47
C MET A 1 -4.90 -6.31 -12.99
N ASN A 2 -3.68 -6.15 -12.65
CA ASN A 2 -3.27 -6.29 -11.26
C ASN A 2 -3.19 -4.94 -10.58
N ASN A 3 -3.83 -4.86 -9.44
CA ASN A 3 -3.69 -3.69 -8.60
C ASN A 3 -2.44 -3.83 -7.74
N PRO A 4 -1.74 -2.72 -7.46
CA PRO A 4 -0.59 -2.79 -6.59
C PRO A 4 -0.97 -2.99 -5.12
N TYR A 5 -2.23 -3.07 -4.81
CA TYR A 5 -2.71 -3.28 -3.45
C TYR A 5 -3.83 -4.28 -3.47
N LYS A 6 -4.13 -4.83 -2.31
CA LYS A 6 -5.24 -5.75 -2.20
C LYS A 6 -6.04 -5.43 -0.95
N HIS A 7 -7.30 -5.75 -1.01
CA HIS A 7 -8.21 -5.54 0.10
C HIS A 7 -7.92 -6.56 1.20
N ILE A 8 -7.88 -6.09 2.44
CA ILE A 8 -7.67 -6.99 3.56
C ILE A 8 -8.77 -6.79 4.58
N ASP A 9 -8.90 -7.79 5.45
CA ASP A 9 -9.87 -7.75 6.51
C ASP A 9 -9.37 -6.81 7.60
N SER A 10 -10.19 -5.85 7.96
CA SER A 10 -9.78 -4.86 8.96
C SER A 10 -9.58 -5.47 10.35
N ASN A 11 -10.04 -6.70 10.54
CA ASN A 11 -9.84 -7.39 11.81
C ASN A 11 -8.54 -8.19 11.85
N THR A 12 -7.82 -8.21 10.76
CA THR A 12 -6.58 -8.97 10.71
C THR A 12 -5.49 -8.26 11.51
N SER A 13 -4.77 -9.03 12.28
CA SER A 13 -3.69 -8.49 13.07
C SER A 13 -2.53 -8.10 12.18
N ILE A 14 -1.97 -6.91 12.40
CA ILE A 14 -0.93 -6.40 11.52
C ILE A 14 0.34 -7.22 11.57
N ASP A 15 0.57 -7.93 12.67
CA ASP A 15 1.79 -8.73 12.77
C ASP A 15 1.81 -9.89 11.78
N GLN A 16 0.68 -10.21 11.17
CA GLN A 16 0.63 -11.24 10.15
C GLN A 16 1.19 -10.77 8.83
N PHE A 17 1.38 -9.47 8.67
CA PHE A 17 1.85 -8.93 7.39
C PHE A 17 3.34 -8.70 7.34
N PHE A 18 4.03 -8.91 8.44
CA PHE A 18 5.48 -8.75 8.44
C PHE A 18 6.12 -9.84 7.60
N GLU A 19 6.96 -9.42 6.68
CA GLU A 19 7.76 -10.37 5.91
C GLU A 19 9.18 -9.87 5.87
N LYS A 20 10.08 -10.79 6.06
CA LYS A 20 11.48 -10.46 6.17
C LYS A 20 11.99 -9.80 4.89
N GLY A 21 12.61 -8.67 5.03
CA GLY A 21 13.20 -7.99 3.90
C GLY A 21 12.22 -7.17 3.07
N GLU A 22 10.99 -7.04 3.53
CA GLU A 22 9.98 -6.30 2.76
C GLU A 22 9.36 -5.21 3.59
N VAL A 23 9.03 -4.12 2.92
CA VAL A 23 8.31 -3.03 3.53
C VAL A 23 6.87 -3.08 3.05
N LYS A 24 5.95 -3.13 3.99
CA LYS A 24 4.53 -3.21 3.68
C LYS A 24 3.86 -1.91 4.05
N VAL A 25 2.82 -1.59 3.32
CA VAL A 25 2.02 -0.39 3.55
C VAL A 25 0.58 -0.82 3.78
N ILE A 26 0.00 -0.34 4.86
CA ILE A 26 -1.40 -0.61 5.14
C ILE A 26 -2.15 0.71 5.04
N ILE A 27 -3.16 0.74 4.21
CA ILE A 27 -3.96 1.93 3.99
C ILE A 27 -5.32 1.72 4.63
N LEU A 28 -5.66 2.62 5.53
CA LEU A 28 -6.95 2.57 6.20
C LEU A 28 -7.82 3.69 5.67
N ASP A 29 -8.86 3.32 4.95
CA ASP A 29 -9.78 4.29 4.37
C ASP A 29 -10.99 4.41 5.27
N GLY A 30 -11.04 5.49 6.05
CA GLY A 30 -12.13 5.70 6.97
C GLY A 30 -13.42 6.10 6.28
N HIS A 31 -13.34 6.52 5.04
CA HIS A 31 -14.54 6.90 4.30
C HIS A 31 -15.36 5.68 3.94
N SER A 32 -14.70 4.63 3.47
CA SER A 32 -15.39 3.40 3.10
C SER A 32 -15.26 2.32 4.16
N ASN A 33 -14.47 2.59 5.20
CA ASN A 33 -14.24 1.64 6.27
C ASN A 33 -13.56 0.38 5.76
N GLU A 34 -12.58 0.58 4.90
CA GLU A 34 -11.87 -0.52 4.28
C GLU A 34 -10.37 -0.42 4.54
N ALA A 35 -9.72 -1.56 4.43
CA ALA A 35 -8.28 -1.61 4.62
C ALA A 35 -7.64 -2.29 3.41
N PHE A 36 -6.47 -1.81 3.03
CA PHE A 36 -5.74 -2.34 1.90
C PHE A 36 -4.29 -2.57 2.25
N LEU A 37 -3.71 -3.58 1.64
CA LEU A 37 -2.31 -3.93 1.86
C LEU A 37 -1.55 -3.77 0.56
N ALA A 38 -0.39 -3.16 0.64
CA ALA A 38 0.48 -3.00 -0.50
C ALA A 38 1.91 -3.22 -0.08
N GLU A 39 2.76 -3.46 -1.06
CA GLU A 39 4.19 -3.60 -0.82
C GLU A 39 4.90 -2.42 -1.41
N ALA A 40 5.86 -1.91 -0.68
CA ALA A 40 6.67 -0.82 -1.18
C ALA A 40 7.75 -1.36 -2.11
N PRO A 41 8.17 -0.59 -3.11
CA PRO A 41 9.25 -1.04 -3.97
C PRO A 41 10.57 -1.09 -3.19
N ILE A 42 11.48 -1.88 -3.69
CA ILE A 42 12.80 -1.96 -3.07
C ILE A 42 13.50 -0.62 -3.12
N TYR A 43 13.42 0.02 -4.27
CA TYR A 43 13.93 1.37 -4.45
C TYR A 43 12.86 2.22 -5.06
N GLY A 44 12.62 3.35 -4.45
CA GLY A 44 11.62 4.25 -5.00
C GLY A 44 10.65 4.69 -3.94
N LYS A 45 9.46 5.04 -4.39
CA LYS A 45 8.47 5.53 -3.46
C LYS A 45 7.09 5.04 -3.84
N THR A 46 6.23 5.08 -2.86
CA THR A 46 4.83 4.71 -3.03
C THR A 46 4.01 5.96 -2.83
N GLU A 47 3.13 6.24 -3.80
CA GLU A 47 2.26 7.41 -3.73
C GLU A 47 0.83 6.98 -3.56
N ILE A 48 0.17 7.60 -2.62
CA ILE A 48 -1.23 7.31 -2.33
C ILE A 48 -2.04 8.51 -2.79
N THR A 49 -3.01 8.25 -3.64
CA THR A 49 -3.88 9.29 -4.16
C THR A 49 -5.23 9.21 -3.49
N THR A 50 -5.69 10.35 -3.00
CA THR A 50 -7.01 10.44 -2.40
C THR A 50 -7.83 11.49 -3.12
N ARG A 51 -9.14 11.31 -3.06
CA ARG A 51 -10.08 12.27 -3.62
C ARG A 51 -11.24 12.40 -2.66
N ASP A 52 -11.52 13.63 -2.24
CA ASP A 52 -12.59 13.89 -1.27
C ASP A 52 -12.41 13.08 0.00
N GLY A 53 -11.15 12.89 0.40
CA GLY A 53 -10.85 12.13 1.61
C GLY A 53 -10.98 10.64 1.46
N GLN A 54 -11.09 10.17 0.24
CA GLN A 54 -11.31 8.77 -0.05
C GLN A 54 -10.14 8.21 -0.83
N PHE A 55 -9.70 7.01 -0.47
CA PHE A 55 -8.58 6.37 -1.17
C PHE A 55 -9.02 5.95 -2.56
N THR A 56 -8.27 6.36 -3.57
CA THR A 56 -8.62 6.01 -4.93
C THR A 56 -7.55 5.18 -5.62
N ASN A 57 -6.28 5.43 -5.33
CA ASN A 57 -5.27 4.75 -6.11
C ASN A 57 -3.94 4.76 -5.38
N LEU A 58 -3.10 3.81 -5.78
CA LEU A 58 -1.75 3.72 -5.25
C LEU A 58 -0.81 3.48 -6.41
N ASN A 59 0.24 4.28 -6.49
CA ASN A 59 1.22 4.19 -7.55
C ASN A 59 2.60 3.99 -6.98
N TYR A 60 3.41 3.27 -7.72
CA TYR A 60 4.82 3.11 -7.41
C TYR A 60 5.63 3.98 -8.34
N SER A 61 6.68 4.53 -7.79
CA SER A 61 7.63 5.27 -8.58
C SER A 61 9.00 4.69 -8.32
N SER A 62 9.34 3.68 -9.08
CA SER A 62 10.62 3.02 -8.93
C SER A 62 11.73 3.89 -9.43
N SER A 63 12.76 3.96 -8.64
CA SER A 63 13.88 4.80 -8.97
C SER A 63 15.09 3.94 -9.21
N HIS A 64 15.67 4.05 -10.37
CA HIS A 64 16.92 3.40 -10.65
C HIS A 64 18.03 4.31 -10.27
N LYS A 65 18.75 3.92 -9.27
CA LYS A 65 19.90 4.68 -8.89
C LYS A 65 21.05 4.21 -9.67
N ILE A 66 21.49 4.98 -10.58
CA ILE A 66 22.67 4.66 -11.33
C ILE A 66 23.82 5.42 -10.74
N LYS A 67 24.78 4.71 -10.35
CA LYS A 67 25.83 5.45 -9.73
C LYS A 67 27.12 5.05 -10.13
#